data_de7566052b084f00de9168285f2385e8
#
_entry.id   de7566052b084f00de9168285f2385e8
#
_cell.length_a   1.000
_cell.length_b   1.000
_cell.length_c   1.000
_cell.angle_alpha   90.00
_cell.angle_beta   90.00
_cell.angle_gamma   90.00
#
_symmetry.space_group_name_H-M   'P 1'
#
loop_
_entity.id
_entity.type
_entity.pdbx_description
1 polymer ?
#
loop_
_entity_poly.entity_id
_entity_poly.type
_entity_poly.pdbx_seq_one_letter_code
_entity_poly.pdbx_strand_id
1 'polypeptide(L)'
;MPRHLPASKDQDPNGSAMPDISKPLDLSQKRDRLIAIIRRQSLLLDRDFLLASGRSSNFFFDMKKTMFDPEGAALLADLLFAAIGDEEVEYIGGLETGAIPIVAALCARSWPEKPIKGFFVRKESKGHGTDQRIDGLVEPRAKVILFEDVTTTGGSAMQAVDQVRRLGCTVLKVVSVVDRLEGAEANFCAAGIWFESVFTWRDFS
;
A
#
# COMPACT_ATOMS: atom_id res chain seq x y z
N MET A 1 -37.18 17.14 -30.27
CA MET A 1 -35.91 17.32 -31.00
C MET A 1 -34.79 17.19 -29.97
N PRO A 2 -33.96 16.15 -29.98
CA PRO A 2 -32.81 16.04 -29.07
C PRO A 2 -31.66 16.89 -29.58
N ARG A 3 -31.06 17.70 -28.73
CA ARG A 3 -29.87 18.51 -29.03
C ARG A 3 -28.65 17.62 -29.08
N HIS A 4 -28.00 17.58 -30.23
CA HIS A 4 -26.68 17.02 -30.42
C HIS A 4 -25.66 17.87 -29.62
N LEU A 5 -24.99 17.27 -28.64
CA LEU A 5 -23.78 17.80 -28.02
C LEU A 5 -22.60 17.44 -28.95
N PRO A 6 -21.71 18.39 -29.28
CA PRO A 6 -20.51 18.07 -30.06
C PRO A 6 -19.54 17.26 -29.21
N ALA A 7 -18.96 16.23 -29.81
CA ALA A 7 -17.86 15.45 -29.20
C ALA A 7 -16.65 16.37 -28.94
N SER A 8 -16.22 16.47 -27.69
CA SER A 8 -14.98 17.13 -27.33
C SER A 8 -13.80 16.27 -27.82
N LYS A 9 -12.92 16.89 -28.59
CA LYS A 9 -11.62 16.32 -28.95
C LYS A 9 -10.69 16.52 -27.76
N ASP A 10 -10.62 15.55 -26.88
CA ASP A 10 -9.60 15.49 -25.81
C ASP A 10 -8.28 15.03 -26.45
N GLN A 11 -7.51 15.98 -26.93
CA GLN A 11 -6.10 15.81 -27.21
C GLN A 11 -5.31 16.37 -26.02
N ASP A 12 -4.54 15.50 -25.36
CA ASP A 12 -3.54 15.89 -24.37
C ASP A 12 -2.54 16.84 -25.06
N PRO A 13 -2.16 17.99 -24.43
CA PRO A 13 -1.23 18.97 -25.03
C PRO A 13 0.17 18.40 -25.33
N ASN A 14 0.50 17.19 -24.90
CA ASN A 14 1.77 16.52 -25.16
C ASN A 14 1.76 15.43 -26.24
N GLY A 15 0.66 15.25 -26.97
CA GLY A 15 0.63 14.38 -28.17
C GLY A 15 0.79 12.87 -27.94
N SER A 16 0.73 12.39 -26.69
CA SER A 16 0.69 10.97 -26.40
C SER A 16 -0.74 10.47 -26.56
N ALA A 17 -0.94 9.48 -27.44
CA ALA A 17 -2.22 8.81 -27.56
C ALA A 17 -2.62 8.24 -26.19
N MET A 18 -3.83 8.58 -25.74
CA MET A 18 -4.41 7.95 -24.55
C MET A 18 -4.38 6.44 -24.77
N PRO A 19 -3.91 5.65 -23.78
CA PRO A 19 -3.92 4.20 -23.93
C PRO A 19 -5.35 3.72 -24.17
N ASP A 20 -5.50 2.77 -25.08
CA ASP A 20 -6.77 2.12 -25.36
C ASP A 20 -7.24 1.39 -24.08
N ILE A 21 -8.14 2.04 -23.33
CA ILE A 21 -8.72 1.51 -22.08
C ILE A 21 -9.68 0.34 -22.31
N SER A 22 -9.87 -0.09 -23.57
CA SER A 22 -10.74 -1.24 -23.90
C SER A 22 -10.13 -2.60 -23.54
N LYS A 23 -8.79 -2.67 -23.33
CA LYS A 23 -8.10 -3.90 -22.90
C LYS A 23 -7.59 -3.77 -21.47
N PRO A 24 -7.82 -4.80 -20.62
CA PRO A 24 -7.26 -4.80 -19.27
C PRO A 24 -5.73 -4.76 -19.35
N LEU A 25 -5.10 -3.87 -18.58
CA LEU A 25 -3.66 -3.78 -18.46
C LEU A 25 -3.11 -5.05 -17.80
N ASP A 26 -1.97 -5.54 -18.29
CA ASP A 26 -1.18 -6.56 -17.58
C ASP A 26 -0.46 -5.96 -16.36
N LEU A 27 0.16 -6.80 -15.53
CA LEU A 27 0.81 -6.35 -14.29
C LEU A 27 2.00 -5.41 -14.55
N SER A 28 2.75 -5.60 -15.64
CA SER A 28 3.85 -4.71 -16.00
C SER A 28 3.35 -3.34 -16.39
N GLN A 29 2.34 -3.27 -17.24
CA GLN A 29 1.69 -2.03 -17.65
C GLN A 29 1.06 -1.28 -16.45
N LYS A 30 0.41 -2.03 -15.52
CA LYS A 30 -0.12 -1.46 -14.27
C LYS A 30 0.99 -0.86 -13.41
N ARG A 31 2.12 -1.57 -13.31
CA ARG A 31 3.30 -1.12 -12.58
C ARG A 31 3.84 0.21 -13.14
N ASP A 32 4.08 0.27 -14.46
CA ASP A 32 4.59 1.47 -15.12
C ASP A 32 3.64 2.66 -14.99
N ARG A 33 2.34 2.40 -15.13
CA ARG A 33 1.30 3.40 -14.97
C ARG A 33 1.25 3.93 -13.53
N LEU A 34 1.36 3.06 -12.54
CA LEU A 34 1.36 3.46 -11.13
C LEU A 34 2.63 4.25 -10.76
N ILE A 35 3.80 3.89 -11.31
CA ILE A 35 5.03 4.70 -11.16
C ILE A 35 4.79 6.14 -11.65
N ALA A 36 4.18 6.30 -12.82
CA ALA A 36 3.89 7.63 -13.38
C ALA A 36 2.93 8.44 -12.48
N ILE A 37 1.91 7.78 -11.92
CA ILE A 37 0.97 8.40 -10.97
C ILE A 37 1.69 8.82 -9.69
N ILE A 38 2.48 7.92 -9.08
CA ILE A 38 3.23 8.21 -7.85
C ILE A 38 4.21 9.37 -8.07
N ARG A 39 4.97 9.36 -9.16
CA ARG A 39 5.90 10.46 -9.51
C ARG A 39 5.18 11.81 -9.61
N ARG A 40 4.03 11.84 -10.25
CA ARG A 40 3.29 13.09 -10.49
C ARG A 40 2.66 13.67 -9.23
N GLN A 41 2.12 12.83 -8.33
CA GLN A 41 1.28 13.34 -7.25
C GLN A 41 1.77 12.98 -5.84
N SER A 42 2.52 11.93 -5.65
CA SER A 42 2.93 11.46 -4.32
C SER A 42 4.40 11.69 -4.00
N LEU A 43 5.28 11.75 -5.00
CA LEU A 43 6.70 12.02 -4.80
C LEU A 43 6.93 13.52 -4.69
N LEU A 44 7.48 13.97 -3.56
CA LEU A 44 7.88 15.34 -3.30
C LEU A 44 9.41 15.41 -3.25
N LEU A 45 9.99 16.29 -4.06
CA LEU A 45 11.43 16.52 -4.18
C LEU A 45 11.78 17.95 -3.75
N ASP A 46 13.07 18.24 -3.64
CA ASP A 46 13.64 19.58 -3.47
C ASP A 46 13.23 20.31 -2.18
N ARG A 47 12.96 19.58 -1.12
CA ARG A 47 12.72 20.10 0.24
C ARG A 47 13.40 19.21 1.27
N ASP A 48 13.81 19.79 2.37
CA ASP A 48 14.22 19.03 3.56
C ASP A 48 12.99 18.53 4.30
N PHE A 49 12.84 17.23 4.36
CA PHE A 49 11.78 16.55 5.11
C PHE A 49 12.36 15.88 6.35
N LEU A 50 11.75 16.11 7.51
CA LEU A 50 12.03 15.34 8.71
C LEU A 50 11.19 14.06 8.69
N LEU A 51 11.84 12.90 8.61
CA LEU A 51 11.18 11.61 8.60
C LEU A 51 10.74 11.19 10.01
N ALA A 52 9.81 10.23 10.11
CA ALA A 52 9.41 9.64 11.40
C ALA A 52 10.60 8.99 12.15
N SER A 53 11.66 8.61 11.43
CA SER A 53 12.92 8.12 12.00
C SER A 53 13.80 9.22 12.61
N GLY A 54 13.40 10.50 12.52
CA GLY A 54 14.19 11.66 12.96
C GLY A 54 15.30 12.08 11.98
N ARG A 55 15.47 11.40 10.84
CA ARG A 55 16.46 11.76 9.82
C ARG A 55 15.91 12.77 8.81
N SER A 56 16.76 13.67 8.30
CA SER A 56 16.42 14.53 7.18
C SER A 56 16.54 13.79 5.86
N SER A 57 15.66 14.13 4.91
CA SER A 57 15.65 13.59 3.56
C SER A 57 15.29 14.68 2.55
N ASN A 58 15.85 14.63 1.37
CA ASN A 58 15.54 15.53 0.25
C ASN A 58 14.34 15.06 -0.59
N PHE A 59 13.70 13.95 -0.23
CA PHE A 59 12.50 13.45 -0.87
C PHE A 59 11.52 12.87 0.15
N PHE A 60 10.24 12.88 -0.20
CA PHE A 60 9.16 12.33 0.63
C PHE A 60 8.08 11.71 -0.26
N PHE A 61 7.51 10.58 0.16
CA PHE A 61 6.35 9.96 -0.48
C PHE A 61 5.08 10.22 0.33
N ASP A 62 4.16 11.05 -0.19
CA ASP A 62 2.81 11.19 0.34
C ASP A 62 1.86 10.25 -0.41
N MET A 63 1.92 8.99 -0.06
CA MET A 63 1.16 7.95 -0.76
C MET A 63 -0.35 8.10 -0.62
N LYS A 64 -0.84 8.87 0.35
CA LYS A 64 -2.27 9.16 0.48
C LYS A 64 -2.85 9.77 -0.79
N LYS A 65 -2.07 10.59 -1.52
CA LYS A 65 -2.50 11.18 -2.79
C LYS A 65 -2.76 10.14 -3.88
N THR A 66 -1.92 9.10 -3.95
CA THR A 66 -2.13 7.96 -4.87
C THR A 66 -3.23 7.04 -4.37
N MET A 67 -3.27 6.75 -3.06
CA MET A 67 -4.25 5.83 -2.48
C MET A 67 -5.70 6.37 -2.51
N PHE A 68 -5.89 7.68 -2.59
CA PHE A 68 -7.20 8.32 -2.74
C PHE A 68 -7.50 8.78 -4.17
N ASP A 69 -6.61 8.54 -5.12
CA ASP A 69 -6.87 8.69 -6.54
C ASP A 69 -7.55 7.41 -7.06
N PRO A 70 -8.66 7.49 -7.82
CA PRO A 70 -9.40 6.29 -8.26
C PRO A 70 -8.56 5.32 -9.08
N GLU A 71 -7.75 5.82 -10.02
CA GLU A 71 -6.86 4.99 -10.85
C GLU A 71 -5.71 4.45 -10.00
N GLY A 72 -5.09 5.30 -9.19
CA GLY A 72 -4.01 4.93 -8.28
C GLY A 72 -4.42 3.83 -7.31
N ALA A 73 -5.58 3.95 -6.68
CA ALA A 73 -6.12 2.96 -5.76
C ALA A 73 -6.39 1.60 -6.43
N ALA A 74 -6.97 1.61 -7.64
CA ALA A 74 -7.28 0.38 -8.38
C ALA A 74 -5.99 -0.35 -8.82
N LEU A 75 -5.04 0.37 -9.41
CA LEU A 75 -3.75 -0.20 -9.83
C LEU A 75 -2.95 -0.73 -8.63
N LEU A 76 -2.95 0.02 -7.53
CA LEU A 76 -2.29 -0.39 -6.30
C LEU A 76 -2.89 -1.68 -5.74
N ALA A 77 -4.24 -1.77 -5.69
CA ALA A 77 -4.92 -2.96 -5.22
C ALA A 77 -4.59 -4.20 -6.07
N ASP A 78 -4.53 -4.06 -7.40
CA ASP A 78 -4.16 -5.16 -8.29
C ASP A 78 -2.72 -5.65 -8.08
N LEU A 79 -1.76 -4.73 -7.96
CA LEU A 79 -0.34 -5.08 -7.75
C LEU A 79 -0.11 -5.70 -6.37
N LEU A 80 -0.73 -5.17 -5.33
CA LEU A 80 -0.63 -5.73 -3.98
C LEU A 80 -1.37 -7.06 -3.86
N PHE A 81 -2.50 -7.23 -4.56
CA PHE A 81 -3.18 -8.52 -4.62
C PHE A 81 -2.32 -9.58 -5.31
N ALA A 82 -1.62 -9.22 -6.39
CA ALA A 82 -0.63 -10.10 -7.03
C ALA A 82 0.54 -10.42 -6.10
N ALA A 83 0.99 -9.46 -5.26
CA ALA A 83 2.04 -9.69 -4.28
C ALA A 83 1.61 -10.65 -3.13
N ILE A 84 0.32 -10.81 -2.86
CA ILE A 84 -0.16 -11.86 -1.94
C ILE A 84 0.20 -13.24 -2.50
N GLY A 85 0.10 -13.43 -3.82
CA GLY A 85 0.43 -14.69 -4.48
C GLY A 85 -0.45 -15.85 -4.04
N ASP A 86 0.15 -17.04 -3.96
CA ASP A 86 -0.54 -18.28 -3.57
C ASP A 86 -0.61 -18.50 -2.04
N GLU A 87 -0.24 -17.48 -1.26
CA GLU A 87 -0.27 -17.57 0.20
C GLU A 87 -1.67 -17.89 0.71
N GLU A 88 -1.80 -18.90 1.56
CA GLU A 88 -3.03 -19.20 2.29
C GLU A 88 -3.21 -18.21 3.43
N VAL A 89 -3.72 -17.02 3.11
CA VAL A 89 -3.97 -15.94 4.07
C VAL A 89 -5.46 -15.64 4.17
N GLU A 90 -5.95 -15.46 5.39
CA GLU A 90 -7.34 -15.10 5.67
C GLU A 90 -7.50 -13.62 6.03
N TYR A 91 -6.45 -13.00 6.54
CA TYR A 91 -6.49 -11.63 7.06
C TYR A 91 -5.29 -10.81 6.58
N ILE A 92 -5.57 -9.57 6.22
CA ILE A 92 -4.56 -8.56 5.88
C ILE A 92 -4.73 -7.36 6.79
N GLY A 93 -3.61 -6.71 7.12
CA GLY A 93 -3.65 -5.54 7.99
C GLY A 93 -2.42 -4.67 7.89
N GLY A 94 -2.25 -3.76 8.85
CA GLY A 94 -1.07 -2.89 8.96
C GLY A 94 -1.30 -1.77 9.95
N LEU A 95 -0.28 -0.92 10.15
CA LEU A 95 -0.38 0.19 11.10
C LEU A 95 -1.15 1.37 10.48
N GLU A 96 -2.05 1.99 11.28
CA GLU A 96 -2.68 3.24 10.87
C GLU A 96 -1.63 4.37 10.69
N THR A 97 -1.83 5.35 9.80
CA THR A 97 -2.96 5.60 8.90
C THR A 97 -2.68 5.02 7.51
N GLY A 98 -1.41 4.74 7.18
CA GLY A 98 -0.97 4.35 5.84
C GLY A 98 -1.58 3.05 5.34
N ALA A 99 -1.73 2.05 6.21
CA ALA A 99 -2.28 0.77 5.82
C ALA A 99 -3.79 0.76 5.58
N ILE A 100 -4.57 1.66 6.20
CA ILE A 100 -6.03 1.61 6.15
C ILE A 100 -6.58 1.66 4.71
N PRO A 101 -6.18 2.64 3.85
CA PRO A 101 -6.66 2.68 2.47
C PRO A 101 -6.25 1.44 1.66
N ILE A 102 -5.04 0.93 1.88
CA ILE A 102 -4.51 -0.27 1.23
C ILE A 102 -5.37 -1.48 1.58
N VAL A 103 -5.61 -1.71 2.87
CA VAL A 103 -6.41 -2.84 3.36
C VAL A 103 -7.82 -2.79 2.82
N ALA A 104 -8.47 -1.61 2.84
CA ALA A 104 -9.81 -1.44 2.31
C ALA A 104 -9.90 -1.76 0.81
N ALA A 105 -8.93 -1.26 0.01
CA ALA A 105 -8.87 -1.52 -1.42
C ALA A 105 -8.62 -3.00 -1.72
N LEU A 106 -7.72 -3.65 -0.96
CA LEU A 106 -7.43 -5.08 -1.11
C LEU A 106 -8.62 -5.97 -0.72
N CYS A 107 -9.35 -5.67 0.35
CA CYS A 107 -10.57 -6.40 0.70
C CYS A 107 -11.58 -6.35 -0.45
N ALA A 108 -11.81 -5.16 -1.03
CA ALA A 108 -12.71 -5.01 -2.17
C ALA A 108 -12.20 -5.77 -3.41
N ARG A 109 -10.89 -5.68 -3.72
CA ARG A 109 -10.26 -6.35 -4.86
C ARG A 109 -10.27 -7.88 -4.72
N SER A 110 -10.18 -8.39 -3.51
CA SER A 110 -10.10 -9.84 -3.24
C SER A 110 -11.43 -10.57 -3.53
N TRP A 111 -12.57 -9.87 -3.52
CA TRP A 111 -13.87 -10.43 -3.79
C TRP A 111 -14.18 -10.48 -5.30
N PRO A 112 -14.76 -11.57 -5.83
CA PRO A 112 -15.06 -12.86 -5.18
C PRO A 112 -13.95 -13.90 -5.33
N GLU A 113 -12.83 -13.56 -5.95
CA GLU A 113 -11.77 -14.47 -6.40
C GLU A 113 -11.07 -15.19 -5.23
N LYS A 114 -10.64 -14.42 -4.23
CA LYS A 114 -9.94 -14.90 -3.03
C LYS A 114 -10.32 -14.01 -1.84
N PRO A 115 -11.50 -14.16 -1.25
CA PRO A 115 -11.98 -13.23 -0.22
C PRO A 115 -11.05 -13.16 0.99
N ILE A 116 -10.53 -11.99 1.30
CA ILE A 116 -9.61 -11.74 2.40
C ILE A 116 -10.19 -10.65 3.29
N LYS A 117 -10.22 -10.90 4.60
CA LYS A 117 -10.74 -9.96 5.61
C LYS A 117 -9.66 -8.96 6.02
N GLY A 118 -10.06 -7.76 6.43
CA GLY A 118 -9.14 -6.69 6.80
C GLY A 118 -9.20 -6.29 8.27
N PHE A 119 -8.06 -5.79 8.76
CA PHE A 119 -7.93 -5.15 10.07
C PHE A 119 -6.89 -4.04 9.99
N PHE A 120 -6.81 -3.19 11.01
CA PHE A 120 -5.68 -2.29 11.18
C PHE A 120 -5.25 -2.21 12.64
N VAL A 121 -3.99 -1.83 12.83
CA VAL A 121 -3.40 -1.64 14.15
C VAL A 121 -3.30 -0.14 14.42
N ARG A 122 -3.76 0.30 15.59
CA ARG A 122 -3.63 1.68 16.05
C ARG A 122 -2.23 1.96 16.58
N LYS A 123 -1.77 3.18 16.36
CA LYS A 123 -0.52 3.67 16.98
C LYS A 123 -0.65 3.75 18.48
N GLU A 124 -1.83 4.17 18.95
CA GLU A 124 -2.15 4.29 20.38
C GLU A 124 -3.39 3.47 20.74
N SER A 125 -3.49 3.07 22.01
CA SER A 125 -4.69 2.41 22.52
C SER A 125 -5.85 3.40 22.68
N LYS A 126 -7.09 2.90 22.60
CA LYS A 126 -8.28 3.73 22.70
C LYS A 126 -8.48 4.44 24.05
N GLY A 127 -7.73 4.04 25.10
CA GLY A 127 -7.86 4.60 26.46
C GLY A 127 -9.21 4.32 27.14
N HIS A 128 -10.15 3.66 26.46
CA HIS A 128 -11.48 3.30 26.96
C HIS A 128 -11.87 1.91 26.47
N GLY A 129 -12.39 1.06 27.36
CA GLY A 129 -12.83 -0.31 27.05
C GLY A 129 -11.72 -1.33 27.11
N THR A 130 -11.76 -2.33 26.26
CA THR A 130 -10.71 -3.33 26.12
C THR A 130 -9.51 -2.67 25.42
N ASP A 131 -8.47 -2.34 26.07
CA ASP A 131 -7.21 -1.69 25.60
C ASP A 131 -6.64 -2.30 24.29
N GLN A 132 -7.53 -2.61 23.35
CA GLN A 132 -7.22 -3.27 22.09
C GLN A 132 -6.74 -2.26 21.07
N ARG A 133 -5.54 -2.49 20.58
CA ARG A 133 -4.93 -1.69 19.51
C ARG A 133 -5.31 -2.18 18.11
N ILE A 134 -6.11 -3.23 17.99
CA ILE A 134 -6.51 -3.81 16.71
C ILE A 134 -8.00 -3.59 16.51
N ASP A 135 -8.35 -3.02 15.36
CA ASP A 135 -9.72 -2.87 14.88
C ASP A 135 -9.91 -3.63 13.56
N GLY A 136 -11.06 -4.28 13.39
CA GLY A 136 -11.40 -5.06 12.21
C GLY A 136 -11.73 -6.50 12.54
N LEU A 137 -11.45 -7.41 11.59
CA LEU A 137 -12.01 -8.77 11.63
C LEU A 137 -10.99 -9.86 11.97
N VAL A 138 -9.75 -9.50 12.37
CA VAL A 138 -8.71 -10.51 12.64
C VAL A 138 -9.08 -11.40 13.84
N GLU A 139 -8.86 -12.70 13.69
CA GLU A 139 -9.04 -13.68 14.73
C GLU A 139 -7.70 -14.11 15.34
N PRO A 140 -7.68 -14.52 16.65
CA PRO A 140 -6.48 -15.06 17.27
C PRO A 140 -5.93 -16.29 16.52
N ARG A 141 -4.61 -16.40 16.44
CA ARG A 141 -3.86 -17.49 15.81
C ARG A 141 -3.99 -17.58 14.29
N ALA A 142 -4.58 -16.56 13.65
CA ALA A 142 -4.70 -16.50 12.20
C ALA A 142 -3.35 -16.30 11.50
N LYS A 143 -3.28 -16.65 10.23
CA LYS A 143 -2.19 -16.27 9.32
C LYS A 143 -2.51 -14.90 8.73
N VAL A 144 -1.56 -13.97 8.82
CA VAL A 144 -1.76 -12.59 8.38
C VAL A 144 -0.62 -12.11 7.48
N ILE A 145 -0.95 -11.24 6.53
CA ILE A 145 0.02 -10.41 5.79
C ILE A 145 -0.18 -8.96 6.22
N LEU A 146 0.92 -8.25 6.49
CA LEU A 146 0.88 -6.84 6.85
C LEU A 146 1.33 -5.97 5.69
N PHE A 147 0.66 -4.83 5.51
CA PHE A 147 0.93 -3.87 4.46
C PHE A 147 1.38 -2.53 5.04
N GLU A 148 2.29 -1.86 4.32
CA GLU A 148 2.78 -0.53 4.64
C GLU A 148 2.79 0.32 3.37
N ASP A 149 2.50 1.61 3.45
CA ASP A 149 2.55 2.50 2.30
C ASP A 149 3.99 2.87 1.91
N VAL A 150 4.80 3.28 2.87
CA VAL A 150 6.22 3.63 2.66
C VAL A 150 7.06 3.10 3.80
N THR A 151 8.06 2.31 3.48
CA THR A 151 8.98 1.76 4.47
C THR A 151 10.34 2.47 4.40
N THR A 152 10.81 2.93 5.55
CA THR A 152 12.19 3.42 5.77
C THR A 152 13.03 2.33 6.45
N THR A 153 12.93 2.26 7.75
CA THR A 153 13.59 1.22 8.57
C THR A 153 12.68 0.06 8.96
N GLY A 154 11.38 0.14 8.64
CA GLY A 154 10.38 -0.88 9.01
C GLY A 154 9.79 -0.72 10.41
N GLY A 155 10.16 0.34 11.16
CA GLY A 155 9.73 0.49 12.56
C GLY A 155 8.21 0.59 12.75
N SER A 156 7.49 1.22 11.82
CA SER A 156 6.02 1.29 11.83
C SER A 156 5.40 -0.09 11.67
N ALA A 157 5.79 -0.82 10.64
CA ALA A 157 5.27 -2.17 10.40
C ALA A 157 5.61 -3.13 11.53
N MET A 158 6.79 -3.01 12.18
CA MET A 158 7.17 -3.81 13.34
C MET A 158 6.23 -3.60 14.53
N GLN A 159 5.68 -2.38 14.72
CA GLN A 159 4.66 -2.17 15.75
C GLN A 159 3.39 -2.99 15.46
N ALA A 160 2.97 -3.09 14.19
CA ALA A 160 1.85 -3.92 13.81
C ALA A 160 2.16 -5.42 14.00
N VAL A 161 3.35 -5.86 13.61
CA VAL A 161 3.85 -7.23 13.85
C VAL A 161 3.74 -7.61 15.31
N ASP A 162 4.22 -6.76 16.21
CA ASP A 162 4.19 -7.03 17.65
C ASP A 162 2.77 -7.18 18.20
N GLN A 163 1.82 -6.35 17.71
CA GLN A 163 0.44 -6.43 18.16
C GLN A 163 -0.26 -7.71 17.67
N VAL A 164 -0.08 -8.11 16.43
CA VAL A 164 -0.72 -9.34 15.91
C VAL A 164 -0.07 -10.60 16.49
N ARG A 165 1.25 -10.58 16.76
CA ARG A 165 1.93 -11.66 17.45
C ARG A 165 1.43 -11.85 18.91
N ARG A 166 1.02 -10.78 19.59
CA ARG A 166 0.37 -10.87 20.92
C ARG A 166 -0.99 -11.58 20.87
N LEU A 167 -1.69 -11.53 19.74
CA LEU A 167 -2.89 -12.35 19.48
C LEU A 167 -2.56 -13.81 19.12
N GLY A 168 -1.28 -14.17 19.05
CA GLY A 168 -0.82 -15.48 18.60
C GLY A 168 -0.87 -15.67 17.08
N CYS A 169 -1.09 -14.60 16.30
CA CYS A 169 -1.11 -14.68 14.85
C CYS A 169 0.28 -14.97 14.26
N THR A 170 0.30 -15.67 13.13
CA THR A 170 1.50 -15.90 12.33
C THR A 170 1.58 -14.85 11.24
N VAL A 171 2.63 -14.00 11.28
CA VAL A 171 2.91 -13.05 10.21
C VAL A 171 3.66 -13.78 9.11
N LEU A 172 3.03 -13.96 7.95
CA LEU A 172 3.62 -14.62 6.78
C LEU A 172 4.68 -13.72 6.14
N LYS A 173 4.33 -12.46 5.92
CA LYS A 173 5.22 -11.43 5.38
C LYS A 173 4.72 -10.02 5.67
N VAL A 174 5.62 -9.06 5.44
CA VAL A 174 5.31 -7.63 5.34
C VAL A 174 5.52 -7.19 3.90
N VAL A 175 4.54 -6.50 3.32
CA VAL A 175 4.58 -5.97 1.95
C VAL A 175 4.49 -4.46 2.00
N SER A 176 5.49 -3.77 1.46
CA SER A 176 5.49 -2.31 1.32
C SER A 176 5.12 -1.89 -0.10
N VAL A 177 4.40 -0.78 -0.25
CA VAL A 177 4.24 -0.19 -1.58
C VAL A 177 5.56 0.36 -2.06
N VAL A 178 6.24 1.17 -1.24
CA VAL A 178 7.55 1.74 -1.58
C VAL A 178 8.56 1.47 -0.47
N ASP A 179 9.63 0.74 -0.78
CA ASP A 179 10.81 0.67 0.09
C ASP A 179 11.80 1.77 -0.29
N ARG A 180 12.16 2.60 0.69
CA ARG A 180 13.15 3.68 0.53
C ARG A 180 14.59 3.19 0.55
N LEU A 181 14.82 1.89 0.78
CA LEU A 181 16.14 1.26 0.90
C LEU A 181 16.98 1.82 2.07
N GLU A 182 16.33 2.12 3.19
CA GLU A 182 16.97 2.67 4.40
C GLU A 182 17.17 1.62 5.50
N GLY A 183 17.24 0.34 5.14
CA GLY A 183 17.58 -0.76 6.04
C GLY A 183 16.41 -1.62 6.54
N ALA A 184 15.22 -1.47 5.97
CA ALA A 184 14.05 -2.26 6.36
C ALA A 184 14.26 -3.76 6.17
N GLU A 185 14.80 -4.19 5.03
CA GLU A 185 15.06 -5.60 4.73
C GLU A 185 15.91 -6.28 5.81
N ALA A 186 17.02 -5.64 6.22
CA ALA A 186 17.89 -6.17 7.27
C ALA A 186 17.16 -6.27 8.61
N ASN A 187 16.34 -5.27 8.96
CA ASN A 187 15.60 -5.26 10.21
C ASN A 187 14.51 -6.35 10.26
N PHE A 188 13.77 -6.54 9.18
CA PHE A 188 12.76 -7.61 9.08
C PHE A 188 13.42 -9.00 9.08
N CYS A 189 14.53 -9.17 8.35
CA CYS A 189 15.29 -10.40 8.35
C CYS A 189 15.77 -10.77 9.77
N ALA A 190 16.32 -9.80 10.50
CA ALA A 190 16.75 -10.01 11.91
C ALA A 190 15.58 -10.38 12.83
N ALA A 191 14.34 -9.95 12.51
CA ALA A 191 13.12 -10.30 13.24
C ALA A 191 12.46 -11.61 12.76
N GLY A 192 13.07 -12.31 11.79
CA GLY A 192 12.54 -13.54 11.20
C GLY A 192 11.25 -13.30 10.39
N ILE A 193 11.16 -12.16 9.71
CA ILE A 193 10.00 -11.76 8.90
C ILE A 193 10.42 -11.65 7.44
N TRP A 194 9.66 -12.27 6.56
CA TRP A 194 9.80 -12.06 5.12
C TRP A 194 9.30 -10.67 4.76
N PHE A 195 10.11 -9.91 4.01
CA PHE A 195 9.79 -8.57 3.54
C PHE A 195 9.94 -8.47 2.04
N GLU A 196 8.99 -7.83 1.41
CA GLU A 196 9.03 -7.48 -0.01
C GLU A 196 8.39 -6.12 -0.26
N SER A 197 8.70 -5.49 -1.38
CA SER A 197 8.09 -4.24 -1.80
C SER A 197 7.68 -4.27 -3.27
N VAL A 198 6.59 -3.58 -3.60
CA VAL A 198 6.15 -3.42 -4.99
C VAL A 198 7.14 -2.52 -5.73
N PHE A 199 7.58 -1.45 -5.09
CA PHE A 199 8.56 -0.49 -5.61
C PHE A 199 9.67 -0.25 -4.60
N THR A 200 10.81 0.16 -5.12
CA THR A 200 11.91 0.71 -4.33
C THR A 200 12.16 2.16 -4.72
N TRP A 201 12.93 2.88 -3.95
CA TRP A 201 13.39 4.23 -4.32
C TRP A 201 14.03 4.28 -5.73
N ARG A 202 14.71 3.21 -6.13
CA ARG A 202 15.37 3.12 -7.45
C ARG A 202 14.41 3.23 -8.63
N ASP A 203 13.14 2.88 -8.46
CA ASP A 203 12.11 3.00 -9.51
C ASP A 203 11.73 4.47 -9.77
N PHE A 204 12.13 5.38 -8.88
CA PHE A 204 11.78 6.80 -8.92
C PHE A 204 12.97 7.75 -9.06
N SER A 205 14.19 7.29 -8.84
CA SER A 205 15.44 8.06 -8.94
C SER A 205 15.98 8.17 -10.37
#